data_3871270d70779b3ae562294bf0920442
#
_entry.id   3871270d70779b3ae562294bf0920442
#
_cell.length_a   1.000
_cell.length_b   1.000
_cell.length_c   1.000
_cell.angle_alpha   90.00
_cell.angle_beta   90.00
_cell.angle_gamma   90.00
#
_symmetry.space_group_name_H-M   'P 1'
#
loop_
_entity.id
_entity.type
_entity.pdbx_description
1 polymer ?
#
loop_
_entity_poly.entity_id
_entity_poly.type
_entity_poly.pdbx_seq_one_letter_code
_entity_poly.pdbx_strand_id
1 'polypeptide(L)'
;MEIYLQDSAATEALGRLLGKHAASGDVFCLSGDLGAGKTLLSRGVAVALGAEAEDVNSPTFAIMNVYQGRELEIRHFDLYRLNRPEELEDIGFEEYAGGDGVTLIEWAELFKEELPEEYLQITLLHNGEGRRAVLQAQGERYEKLLREVEEDADFGN
;
A
#
# COMPACT_ATOMS: atom_id res chain seq x y z
N MET A 1 11.46 9.23 -4.75
CA MET A 1 12.23 8.54 -3.69
C MET A 1 12.44 7.08 -4.08
N GLU A 2 13.66 6.64 -4.03
CA GLU A 2 14.00 5.24 -4.34
C GLU A 2 14.73 4.62 -3.16
N ILE A 3 14.39 3.36 -2.86
CA ILE A 3 14.98 2.62 -1.74
C ILE A 3 15.34 1.22 -2.22
N TYR A 4 16.55 0.77 -1.94
CA TYR A 4 16.94 -0.61 -2.18
C TYR A 4 16.52 -1.48 -1.00
N LEU A 5 15.87 -2.59 -1.29
CA LEU A 5 15.38 -3.55 -0.28
C LEU A 5 16.11 -4.87 -0.51
N GLN A 6 17.06 -5.18 0.36
CA GLN A 6 17.93 -6.34 0.14
C GLN A 6 17.22 -7.69 0.32
N ASP A 7 16.15 -7.74 1.12
CA ASP A 7 15.43 -8.98 1.42
C ASP A 7 13.97 -8.71 1.81
N SER A 8 13.24 -9.78 2.12
CA SER A 8 11.84 -9.69 2.51
C SER A 8 11.65 -8.90 3.80
N ALA A 9 12.57 -9.01 4.74
CA ALA A 9 12.51 -8.26 5.99
C ALA A 9 12.59 -6.75 5.74
N ALA A 10 13.41 -6.33 4.78
CA ALA A 10 13.53 -4.93 4.40
C ALA A 10 12.24 -4.41 3.76
N THR A 11 11.59 -5.23 2.93
CA THR A 11 10.30 -4.86 2.31
C THR A 11 9.23 -4.65 3.39
N GLU A 12 9.15 -5.57 4.33
CA GLU A 12 8.19 -5.45 5.43
C GLU A 12 8.50 -4.26 6.33
N ALA A 13 9.79 -3.99 6.58
CA ALA A 13 10.22 -2.83 7.36
C ALA A 13 9.81 -1.51 6.70
N LEU A 14 9.92 -1.42 5.36
CA LEU A 14 9.43 -0.24 4.63
C LEU A 14 7.93 -0.08 4.83
N GLY A 15 7.18 -1.17 4.77
CA GLY A 15 5.74 -1.15 5.04
C GLY A 15 5.43 -0.62 6.45
N ARG A 16 6.16 -1.09 7.45
CA ARG A 16 5.98 -0.61 8.84
C ARG A 16 6.28 0.88 8.97
N LEU A 17 7.31 1.35 8.28
CA LEU A 17 7.66 2.76 8.30
C LEU A 17 6.55 3.63 7.68
N LEU A 18 6.01 3.19 6.55
CA LEU A 18 4.88 3.87 5.92
C LEU A 18 3.65 3.85 6.83
N GLY A 19 3.36 2.72 7.45
CA GLY A 19 2.22 2.59 8.36
C GLY A 19 2.35 3.46 9.60
N LYS A 20 3.56 3.63 10.11
CA LYS A 20 3.83 4.50 11.25
C LYS A 20 3.40 5.95 10.97
N HIS A 21 3.57 6.40 9.74
CA HIS A 21 3.23 7.76 9.34
C HIS A 21 1.89 7.88 8.61
N ALA A 22 1.17 6.78 8.44
CA ALA A 22 -0.12 6.78 7.77
C ALA A 22 -1.19 7.44 8.63
N ALA A 23 -2.14 8.07 7.99
CA ALA A 23 -3.28 8.74 8.65
C ALA A 23 -4.58 8.37 7.95
N SER A 24 -5.70 8.59 8.62
CA SER A 24 -7.01 8.33 8.05
C SER A 24 -7.20 9.10 6.74
N GLY A 25 -7.68 8.40 5.74
CA GLY A 25 -7.86 8.95 4.39
C GLY A 25 -6.72 8.61 3.44
N ASP A 26 -5.62 8.07 3.93
CA ASP A 26 -4.47 7.74 3.07
C ASP A 26 -4.78 6.57 2.14
N VAL A 27 -4.29 6.70 0.90
CA VAL A 27 -4.41 5.67 -0.14
C VAL A 27 -3.01 5.35 -0.66
N PHE A 28 -2.62 4.08 -0.57
CA PHE A 28 -1.35 3.59 -1.08
C PHE A 28 -1.63 2.62 -2.22
N CYS A 29 -1.13 2.94 -3.40
CA CYS A 29 -1.25 2.10 -4.59
C CYS A 29 0.06 1.32 -4.77
N LEU A 30 -0.04 0.00 -4.86
CA LEU A 30 1.10 -0.90 -4.92
C LEU A 30 1.16 -1.57 -6.28
N SER A 31 2.25 -1.36 -6.99
CA SER A 31 2.49 -1.95 -8.31
C SER A 31 3.75 -2.80 -8.28
N GLY A 32 3.84 -3.74 -9.19
CA GLY A 32 4.98 -4.65 -9.31
C GLY A 32 4.53 -6.00 -9.79
N ASP A 33 5.47 -6.80 -10.31
CA ASP A 33 5.19 -8.14 -10.79
C ASP A 33 4.75 -9.07 -9.65
N LEU A 34 4.17 -10.21 -10.02
CA LEU A 34 3.85 -11.26 -9.05
C LEU A 34 5.13 -11.65 -8.30
N GLY A 35 5.02 -11.75 -6.99
CA GLY A 35 6.18 -12.08 -6.15
C GLY A 35 7.11 -10.91 -5.86
N ALA A 36 6.76 -9.68 -6.25
CA ALA A 36 7.60 -8.51 -5.97
C ALA A 36 7.58 -8.06 -4.51
N GLY A 37 6.62 -8.55 -3.70
CA GLY A 37 6.54 -8.22 -2.27
C GLY A 37 5.42 -7.28 -1.89
N LYS A 38 4.43 -7.09 -2.76
CA LYS A 38 3.30 -6.19 -2.48
C LYS A 38 2.53 -6.59 -1.20
N THR A 39 2.31 -7.88 -1.01
CA THR A 39 1.61 -8.38 0.19
C THR A 39 2.47 -8.21 1.44
N LEU A 40 3.78 -8.40 1.34
CA LEU A 40 4.70 -8.17 2.46
C LEU A 40 4.72 -6.72 2.89
N LEU A 41 4.73 -5.80 1.92
CA LEU A 41 4.70 -4.38 2.21
C LEU A 41 3.36 -4.02 2.87
N SER A 42 2.26 -4.55 2.35
CA SER A 42 0.92 -4.34 2.91
C SER A 42 0.84 -4.84 4.35
N ARG A 43 1.45 -6.00 4.62
CA ARG A 43 1.52 -6.54 5.98
C ARG A 43 2.24 -5.58 6.92
N GLY A 44 3.36 -5.03 6.47
CA GLY A 44 4.11 -4.06 7.28
C GLY A 44 3.26 -2.85 7.63
N VAL A 45 2.55 -2.29 6.65
CA VAL A 45 1.65 -1.15 6.88
C VAL A 45 0.56 -1.52 7.89
N ALA A 46 -0.11 -2.63 7.68
CA ALA A 46 -1.23 -3.06 8.53
C ALA A 46 -0.78 -3.33 9.97
N VAL A 47 0.36 -4.02 10.13
CA VAL A 47 0.91 -4.33 11.46
C VAL A 47 1.30 -3.06 12.20
N ALA A 48 1.90 -2.09 11.52
CA ALA A 48 2.24 -0.80 12.14
C ALA A 48 0.99 -0.07 12.64
N LEU A 49 -0.15 -0.28 11.98
CA LEU A 49 -1.42 0.30 12.38
C LEU A 49 -2.17 -0.53 13.42
N GLY A 50 -1.63 -1.66 13.82
CA GLY A 50 -2.17 -2.49 14.90
C GLY A 50 -2.87 -3.77 14.50
N ALA A 51 -2.89 -4.11 13.22
CA ALA A 51 -3.48 -5.38 12.76
C ALA A 51 -2.54 -6.54 13.09
N GLU A 52 -3.11 -7.75 13.17
CA GLU A 52 -2.33 -8.96 13.38
C GLU A 52 -1.69 -9.41 12.06
N ALA A 53 -0.40 -9.72 12.09
CA ALA A 53 0.34 -10.12 10.88
C ALA A 53 -0.29 -11.33 10.19
N GLU A 54 -0.79 -12.28 10.95
CA GLU A 54 -1.40 -13.51 10.45
C GLU A 54 -2.71 -13.29 9.71
N ASP A 55 -3.37 -12.13 9.93
CA ASP A 55 -4.62 -11.80 9.25
C ASP A 55 -4.38 -11.19 7.86
N VAL A 56 -3.15 -10.75 7.57
CA VAL A 56 -2.84 -10.08 6.31
C VAL A 56 -2.46 -11.10 5.24
N ASN A 57 -3.33 -11.22 4.24
CA ASN A 57 -3.15 -12.12 3.10
C ASN A 57 -3.42 -11.36 1.82
N SER A 58 -2.92 -11.90 0.69
CA SER A 58 -3.28 -11.35 -0.61
C SER A 58 -4.79 -11.55 -0.85
N PRO A 59 -5.54 -10.48 -1.13
CA PRO A 59 -6.99 -10.58 -1.36
C PRO A 59 -7.34 -10.94 -2.81
N THR A 60 -6.46 -11.65 -3.53
CA THR A 60 -6.66 -11.93 -4.97
C THR A 60 -8.03 -12.55 -5.26
N PHE A 61 -8.48 -13.49 -4.45
CA PHE A 61 -9.79 -14.14 -4.66
C PHE A 61 -10.94 -13.38 -4.00
N ALA A 62 -10.68 -12.75 -2.87
CA ALA A 62 -11.67 -11.98 -2.14
C ALA A 62 -11.87 -10.59 -2.71
N ILE A 63 -10.88 -10.08 -3.46
CA ILE A 63 -10.80 -8.74 -4.03
C ILE A 63 -10.57 -7.68 -2.94
N MET A 64 -11.22 -7.77 -1.79
CA MET A 64 -11.01 -6.87 -0.67
C MET A 64 -10.96 -7.63 0.64
N ASN A 65 -9.94 -7.33 1.45
CA ASN A 65 -9.86 -7.75 2.86
C ASN A 65 -9.92 -6.50 3.74
N VAL A 66 -10.47 -6.66 4.92
CA VAL A 66 -10.53 -5.58 5.91
C VAL A 66 -9.80 -6.05 7.16
N TYR A 67 -8.85 -5.23 7.63
CA TYR A 67 -8.11 -5.52 8.85
C TYR A 67 -8.42 -4.46 9.89
N GLN A 68 -8.50 -4.87 11.15
CA GLN A 68 -8.77 -3.95 12.24
C GLN A 68 -7.44 -3.50 12.87
N GLY A 69 -7.14 -2.22 12.75
CA GLY A 69 -6.01 -1.62 13.43
C GLY A 69 -6.41 -1.16 14.84
N ARG A 70 -5.50 -0.48 15.54
CA ARG A 70 -5.80 0.06 16.87
C ARG A 70 -6.86 1.16 16.83
N GLU A 71 -6.74 2.06 15.85
CA GLU A 71 -7.66 3.19 15.70
C GLU A 71 -8.27 3.28 14.31
N LEU A 72 -7.58 2.72 13.32
CA LEU A 72 -7.98 2.82 11.92
C LEU A 72 -8.26 1.44 11.34
N GLU A 73 -9.27 1.38 10.49
CA GLU A 73 -9.54 0.20 9.67
C GLU A 73 -8.64 0.26 8.44
N ILE A 74 -8.12 -0.88 8.02
CA ILE A 74 -7.29 -0.98 6.81
C ILE A 74 -8.05 -1.79 5.78
N ARG A 75 -8.26 -1.23 4.60
CA ARG A 75 -8.92 -1.91 3.49
C ARG A 75 -7.89 -2.23 2.42
N HIS A 76 -7.77 -3.50 2.11
CA HIS A 76 -6.75 -4.03 1.22
C HIS A 76 -7.44 -4.61 -0.02
N PHE A 77 -7.28 -3.94 -1.15
CA PHE A 77 -7.85 -4.35 -2.43
C PHE A 77 -6.81 -5.02 -3.31
N ASP A 78 -7.24 -6.01 -4.10
CA ASP A 78 -6.46 -6.57 -5.19
C ASP A 78 -7.34 -6.56 -6.44
N LEU A 79 -6.99 -5.75 -7.41
CA LEU A 79 -7.81 -5.52 -8.60
C LEU A 79 -7.44 -6.44 -9.78
N TYR A 80 -6.51 -7.36 -9.57
CA TYR A 80 -5.98 -8.22 -10.63
C TYR A 80 -7.05 -9.01 -11.39
N ARG A 81 -8.07 -9.48 -10.70
CA ARG A 81 -9.11 -10.31 -11.30
C ARG A 81 -10.27 -9.54 -11.92
N LEU A 82 -10.29 -8.22 -11.75
CA LEU A 82 -11.33 -7.38 -12.31
C LEU A 82 -11.03 -7.09 -13.79
N ASN A 83 -12.07 -7.12 -14.60
CA ASN A 83 -11.94 -6.92 -16.04
C ASN A 83 -12.54 -5.59 -16.53
N ARG A 84 -13.42 -4.99 -15.74
CA ARG A 84 -14.16 -3.78 -16.15
C ARG A 84 -14.27 -2.81 -14.98
N PRO A 85 -14.25 -1.49 -15.27
CA PRO A 85 -14.42 -0.48 -14.22
C PRO A 85 -15.71 -0.60 -13.42
N GLU A 86 -16.80 -1.09 -14.05
CA GLU A 86 -18.08 -1.26 -13.39
C GLU A 86 -18.02 -2.24 -12.22
N GLU A 87 -17.10 -3.19 -12.26
CA GLU A 87 -16.92 -4.15 -11.17
C GLU A 87 -16.41 -3.47 -9.89
N LEU A 88 -15.71 -2.33 -10.03
CA LEU A 88 -15.29 -1.54 -8.86
C LEU A 88 -16.48 -0.94 -8.13
N GLU A 89 -17.50 -0.51 -8.86
CA GLU A 89 -18.73 0.01 -8.26
C GLU A 89 -19.42 -1.09 -7.44
N ASP A 90 -19.43 -2.31 -7.96
CA ASP A 90 -20.08 -3.45 -7.33
C ASP A 90 -19.47 -3.78 -5.96
N ILE A 91 -18.18 -3.50 -5.75
CA ILE A 91 -17.50 -3.75 -4.48
C ILE A 91 -17.41 -2.52 -3.59
N GLY A 92 -18.01 -1.40 -3.99
CA GLY A 92 -18.02 -0.18 -3.19
C GLY A 92 -16.67 0.54 -3.14
N PHE A 93 -15.85 0.38 -4.16
CA PHE A 93 -14.50 0.92 -4.20
C PHE A 93 -14.44 2.43 -3.93
N GLU A 94 -15.31 3.20 -4.58
CA GLU A 94 -15.35 4.66 -4.44
C GLU A 94 -15.61 5.11 -3.00
N GLU A 95 -16.44 4.37 -2.29
CA GLU A 95 -16.79 4.71 -0.89
C GLU A 95 -15.61 4.46 0.05
N TYR A 96 -14.80 3.44 -0.23
CA TYR A 96 -13.71 3.06 0.63
C TYR A 96 -12.41 3.78 0.31
N ALA A 97 -12.05 3.88 -0.96
CA ALA A 97 -10.79 4.51 -1.35
C ALA A 97 -10.83 6.01 -1.06
N GLY A 98 -10.00 6.44 -0.11
CA GLY A 98 -9.98 7.83 0.33
C GLY A 98 -11.01 8.18 1.40
N GLY A 99 -11.82 7.19 1.84
CA GLY A 99 -12.71 7.37 3.00
C GLY A 99 -11.94 7.22 4.31
N ASP A 100 -12.67 7.00 5.40
CA ASP A 100 -12.03 6.79 6.72
C ASP A 100 -11.13 5.55 6.68
N GLY A 101 -10.05 5.59 7.46
CA GLY A 101 -9.10 4.49 7.50
C GLY A 101 -8.03 4.60 6.42
N VAL A 102 -7.26 3.53 6.23
CA VAL A 102 -6.18 3.46 5.25
C VAL A 102 -6.55 2.45 4.18
N THR A 103 -6.33 2.81 2.92
CA THR A 103 -6.63 1.95 1.77
C THR A 103 -5.34 1.53 1.08
N LEU A 104 -5.17 0.21 0.89
CA LEU A 104 -4.06 -0.38 0.16
C LEU A 104 -4.63 -1.00 -1.11
N ILE A 105 -4.07 -0.68 -2.28
CA ILE A 105 -4.59 -1.14 -3.56
C ILE A 105 -3.48 -1.81 -4.37
N GLU A 106 -3.54 -3.14 -4.52
CA GLU A 106 -2.66 -3.88 -5.39
C GLU A 106 -3.26 -3.92 -6.80
N TRP A 107 -2.40 -3.83 -7.80
CA TRP A 107 -2.80 -3.80 -9.23
C TRP A 107 -3.64 -2.57 -9.59
N ALA A 108 -3.39 -1.45 -8.89
CA ALA A 108 -4.08 -0.18 -9.16
C ALA A 108 -3.86 0.31 -10.59
N GLU A 109 -2.72 -0.02 -11.19
CA GLU A 109 -2.39 0.39 -12.55
C GLU A 109 -3.38 -0.11 -13.61
N LEU A 110 -4.15 -1.15 -13.30
CA LEU A 110 -5.16 -1.67 -14.22
C LEU A 110 -6.38 -0.74 -14.35
N PHE A 111 -6.60 0.12 -13.36
CA PHE A 111 -7.76 0.99 -13.29
C PHE A 111 -7.37 2.42 -12.87
N LYS A 112 -6.36 2.99 -13.51
CA LYS A 112 -5.82 4.31 -13.15
C LYS A 112 -6.86 5.42 -13.13
N GLU A 113 -7.80 5.38 -14.07
CA GLU A 113 -8.83 6.43 -14.19
C GLU A 113 -9.84 6.40 -13.04
N GLU A 114 -9.94 5.25 -12.35
CA GLU A 114 -10.88 5.07 -11.24
C GLU A 114 -10.27 5.41 -9.88
N LEU A 115 -8.96 5.67 -9.83
CA LEU A 115 -8.27 5.98 -8.58
C LEU A 115 -8.61 7.38 -8.09
N PRO A 116 -8.51 7.62 -6.76
CA PRO A 116 -8.61 8.98 -6.24
C PRO A 116 -7.56 9.89 -6.87
N GLU A 117 -7.80 11.20 -6.84
CA GLU A 117 -6.85 12.16 -7.41
C GLU A 117 -5.50 12.18 -6.67
N GLU A 118 -5.50 11.90 -5.38
CA GLU A 118 -4.30 11.91 -4.56
C GLU A 118 -4.05 10.54 -3.94
N TYR A 119 -2.82 10.06 -4.04
CA TYR A 119 -2.40 8.79 -3.47
C TYR A 119 -0.87 8.71 -3.47
N LEU A 120 -0.35 7.73 -2.75
CA LEU A 120 1.07 7.38 -2.82
C LEU A 120 1.23 6.18 -3.74
N GLN A 121 2.00 6.33 -4.81
CA GLN A 121 2.32 5.23 -5.70
C GLN A 121 3.60 4.55 -5.23
N ILE A 122 3.54 3.26 -4.98
CA ILE A 122 4.68 2.45 -4.56
C ILE A 122 4.88 1.36 -5.61
N THR A 123 6.03 1.40 -6.29
CA THR A 123 6.35 0.40 -7.30
C THR A 123 7.52 -0.45 -6.81
N LEU A 124 7.33 -1.77 -6.77
CA LEU A 124 8.36 -2.71 -6.37
C LEU A 124 8.93 -3.39 -7.60
N LEU A 125 10.22 -3.22 -7.83
CA LEU A 125 10.92 -3.76 -9.00
C LEU A 125 11.97 -4.78 -8.54
N HIS A 126 12.14 -5.83 -9.32
CA HIS A 126 13.21 -6.80 -9.06
C HIS A 126 14.57 -6.12 -9.29
N ASN A 127 15.52 -6.38 -8.40
CA ASN A 127 16.87 -5.84 -8.49
C ASN A 127 17.84 -6.89 -7.95
N GLY A 128 18.25 -7.81 -8.82
CA GLY A 128 19.01 -8.97 -8.40
C GLY A 128 18.19 -9.85 -7.48
N GLU A 129 18.74 -10.19 -6.31
CA GLU A 129 18.01 -10.95 -5.30
C GLU A 129 17.11 -10.07 -4.43
N GLY A 130 17.35 -8.76 -4.45
CA GLY A 130 16.55 -7.80 -3.70
C GLY A 130 15.47 -7.17 -4.54
N ARG A 131 14.99 -6.02 -4.05
CA ARG A 131 13.96 -5.21 -4.72
C ARG A 131 14.38 -3.75 -4.69
N ARG A 132 13.85 -2.99 -5.61
CA ARG A 132 13.95 -1.53 -5.59
C ARG A 132 12.54 -0.98 -5.45
N ALA A 133 12.31 -0.17 -4.42
CA ALA A 133 11.04 0.49 -4.22
C ALA A 133 11.12 1.91 -4.75
N VAL A 134 10.17 2.29 -5.59
CA VAL A 134 10.04 3.66 -6.11
C VAL A 134 8.74 4.24 -5.54
N LEU A 135 8.87 5.31 -4.76
CA LEU A 135 7.74 5.96 -4.11
C LEU A 135 7.51 7.32 -4.74
N GLN A 136 6.31 7.54 -5.24
CA GLN A 136 5.93 8.77 -5.94
C GLN A 136 4.67 9.35 -5.33
N ALA A 137 4.76 10.60 -4.87
CA ALA A 137 3.64 11.29 -4.26
C ALA A 137 2.74 11.92 -5.33
N GLN A 138 1.44 11.69 -5.20
CA GLN A 138 0.42 12.36 -5.98
C GLN A 138 -0.40 13.19 -4.99
N GLY A 139 0.01 14.44 -4.77
CA GLY A 139 -0.65 15.35 -3.86
C GLY A 139 0.21 15.75 -2.66
N GLU A 140 -0.08 16.91 -2.08
CA GLU A 140 0.71 17.47 -0.97
C GLU A 140 0.77 16.58 0.26
N ARG A 141 -0.31 15.90 0.58
CA ARG A 141 -0.34 14.98 1.72
C ARG A 141 0.78 13.94 1.60
N TYR A 142 0.95 13.39 0.40
CA TYR A 142 1.91 12.30 0.19
C TYR A 142 3.34 12.82 0.04
N GLU A 143 3.52 14.07 -0.41
CA GLU A 143 4.82 14.72 -0.39
C GLU A 143 5.29 14.90 1.06
N LYS A 144 4.38 15.30 1.94
CA LYS A 144 4.66 15.42 3.37
C LYS A 144 4.98 14.06 3.98
N LEU A 145 4.19 13.03 3.63
CA LEU A 145 4.41 11.67 4.11
C LEU A 145 5.81 11.18 3.74
N LEU A 146 6.23 11.38 2.50
CA LEU A 146 7.56 10.96 2.05
C LEU A 146 8.68 11.70 2.79
N ARG A 147 8.50 12.98 3.09
CA ARG A 147 9.48 13.73 3.89
C ARG A 147 9.61 13.14 5.30
N GLU A 148 8.49 12.82 5.93
CA GLU A 148 8.47 12.22 7.26
C GLU A 148 9.13 10.84 7.26
N VAL A 149 8.84 10.03 6.24
CA VAL A 149 9.43 8.70 6.08
C VAL A 149 10.94 8.80 5.88
N GLU A 150 11.39 9.72 5.04
CA GLU A 150 12.82 9.93 4.77
C GLU A 150 13.57 10.35 6.02
N GLU A 151 13.01 11.27 6.79
CA GLU A 151 13.62 11.73 8.06
C GLU A 151 13.71 10.60 9.08
N ASP A 152 12.66 9.79 9.19
CA ASP A 152 12.61 8.67 10.12
C ASP A 152 13.57 7.55 9.71
N ALA A 153 13.70 7.31 8.41
CA ALA A 153 14.64 6.31 7.89
C ALA A 153 16.09 6.71 8.19
N ASP A 154 16.41 8.00 8.06
CA ASP A 154 17.75 8.52 8.38
C ASP A 154 18.07 8.32 9.87
N PHE A 155 17.09 8.48 10.74
CA PHE A 155 17.24 8.21 12.17
C PHE A 155 17.39 6.73 12.48
N GLY A 156 16.78 5.88 11.68
CA GLY A 156 16.81 4.43 11.85
C GLY A 156 18.13 3.78 11.44
N ASN A 157 18.98 4.53 10.81
CA ASN A 157 20.30 4.06 10.39
C ASN A 157 21.36 4.41 11.47
#